data_466c263711daeb2e21015b41fa06df48
#
_entry.id   466c263711daeb2e21015b41fa06df48
#
_cell.length_a   1.000
_cell.length_b   1.000
_cell.length_c   1.000
_cell.angle_alpha   90.00
_cell.angle_beta   90.00
_cell.angle_gamma   90.00
#
_symmetry.space_group_name_H-M   'P 1'
#
loop_
_entity.id
_entity.type
_entity.pdbx_description
1 polymer ?
#
loop_
_entity_poly.entity_id
_entity_poly.type
_entity_poly.pdbx_seq_one_letter_code
_entity_poly.pdbx_strand_id
1 'polypeptide(L)'
;GNRLFLPALLIPLVTLIGVLVLKHLHWGDVLVLSATQTTVICLGIACLTAFTVALKTTGEPASLAIQSSRGILDAIGWAVLLPLLLAMLGAMFNKAGIGDLVADILTRTLPLQHVWVAVLAYGIGMVLFTMVMGNAFAAFPVMTLGIGLPILVGQHGADPAPLAAIGMLTGYCGTLMTPMAANFNIVPVALLELTDQNAVIRAQVMTALPLIACNLVLIYWLAM
;
A
#
# COMPACT_ATOMS: atom_id res chain seq x y z
N GLY A 1 -22.48 17.45 -8.99
CA GLY A 1 -22.46 16.71 -10.23
C GLY A 1 -21.05 16.30 -10.63
N ASN A 2 -20.89 15.67 -11.77
CA ASN A 2 -19.63 15.07 -12.26
C ASN A 2 -18.41 16.03 -12.36
N ARG A 3 -18.64 17.34 -12.28
CA ARG A 3 -17.57 18.36 -12.34
C ARG A 3 -16.58 18.29 -11.18
N LEU A 4 -16.98 17.73 -10.04
CA LEU A 4 -16.10 17.55 -8.87
C LEU A 4 -15.14 16.36 -9.00
N PHE A 5 -15.36 15.46 -9.97
CA PHE A 5 -14.42 14.38 -10.27
C PHE A 5 -13.16 14.87 -10.99
N LEU A 6 -13.26 15.99 -11.73
CA LEU A 6 -12.14 16.51 -12.51
C LEU A 6 -10.91 16.83 -11.64
N PRO A 7 -11.02 17.58 -10.53
CA PRO A 7 -9.88 17.82 -9.64
C PRO A 7 -9.27 16.52 -9.07
N ALA A 8 -10.10 15.56 -8.71
CA ALA A 8 -9.63 14.28 -8.16
C ALA A 8 -8.83 13.46 -9.19
N LEU A 9 -9.30 13.43 -10.45
CA LEU A 9 -8.61 12.73 -11.54
C LEU A 9 -7.33 13.44 -12.00
N LEU A 10 -7.22 14.76 -11.80
CA LEU A 10 -6.01 15.51 -12.13
C LEU A 10 -4.80 15.08 -11.28
N ILE A 11 -5.01 14.67 -10.03
CA ILE A 11 -3.90 14.27 -9.16
C ILE A 11 -3.12 13.09 -9.77
N PRO A 12 -3.72 11.91 -10.03
CA PRO A 12 -2.99 10.80 -10.62
C PRO A 12 -2.51 11.11 -12.04
N LEU A 13 -3.29 11.83 -12.85
CA LEU A 13 -2.94 12.15 -14.23
C LEU A 13 -1.70 13.06 -14.29
N VAL A 14 -1.68 14.17 -13.57
CA VAL A 14 -0.57 15.12 -13.54
C VAL A 14 0.67 14.49 -12.90
N THR A 15 0.48 13.67 -11.87
CA THR A 15 1.59 12.92 -11.27
C THR A 15 2.22 11.96 -12.28
N LEU A 16 1.41 11.18 -12.99
CA LEU A 16 1.88 10.23 -13.99
C LEU A 16 2.63 10.94 -15.13
N ILE A 17 2.01 11.96 -15.71
CA ILE A 17 2.63 12.75 -16.78
C ILE A 17 3.92 13.41 -16.29
N GLY A 18 3.90 14.01 -15.11
CA GLY A 18 5.05 14.67 -14.51
C GLY A 18 6.23 13.70 -14.30
N VAL A 19 5.97 12.52 -13.77
CA VAL A 19 6.99 11.49 -13.58
C VAL A 19 7.55 11.02 -14.92
N LEU A 20 6.71 10.77 -15.92
CA LEU A 20 7.15 10.35 -17.24
C LEU A 20 8.02 11.42 -17.92
N VAL A 21 7.66 12.69 -17.80
CA VAL A 21 8.41 13.81 -18.39
C VAL A 21 9.72 14.04 -17.64
N LEU A 22 9.67 14.13 -16.30
CA LEU A 22 10.86 14.46 -15.50
C LEU A 22 11.88 13.31 -15.43
N LYS A 23 11.45 12.06 -15.60
CA LYS A 23 12.36 10.91 -15.69
C LYS A 23 13.30 11.00 -16.90
N HIS A 24 12.91 11.73 -17.95
CA HIS A 24 13.71 11.93 -19.16
C HIS A 24 14.46 13.27 -19.17
N LEU A 25 14.32 14.10 -18.13
CA LEU A 25 15.03 15.37 -18.02
C LEU A 25 16.42 15.14 -17.42
N HIS A 26 17.42 15.16 -18.31
CA HIS A 26 18.83 15.10 -17.94
C HIS A 26 19.44 16.49 -18.08
N TRP A 27 20.17 16.95 -17.09
CA TRP A 27 21.01 18.13 -17.18
C TRP A 27 22.47 17.65 -17.28
N GLY A 28 22.95 17.45 -18.50
CA GLY A 28 24.22 16.77 -18.74
C GLY A 28 24.16 15.29 -18.39
N ASP A 29 25.21 14.77 -17.77
CA ASP A 29 25.29 13.35 -17.34
C ASP A 29 24.65 13.06 -15.97
N VAL A 30 24.02 14.07 -15.33
CA VAL A 30 23.45 13.93 -13.98
C VAL A 30 21.92 13.95 -14.04
N LEU A 31 21.28 12.93 -13.47
CA LEU A 31 19.85 12.96 -13.18
C LEU A 31 19.59 14.06 -12.15
N VAL A 32 18.80 15.07 -12.52
CA VAL A 32 18.50 16.23 -11.66
C VAL A 32 17.76 15.82 -10.38
N LEU A 33 17.01 14.72 -10.40
CA LEU A 33 16.19 14.25 -9.29
C LEU A 33 16.24 12.73 -9.21
N SER A 34 16.37 12.18 -8.00
CA SER A 34 16.16 10.73 -7.77
C SER A 34 14.71 10.34 -8.10
N ALA A 35 14.47 9.08 -8.46
CA ALA A 35 13.13 8.58 -8.82
C ALA A 35 12.08 8.85 -7.73
N THR A 36 12.47 8.71 -6.46
CA THR A 36 11.58 8.97 -5.31
C THR A 36 11.26 10.46 -5.17
N GLN A 37 12.26 11.34 -5.30
CA GLN A 37 12.07 12.79 -5.23
C GLN A 37 11.20 13.30 -6.38
N THR A 38 11.40 12.77 -7.59
CA THR A 38 10.59 13.10 -8.76
C THR A 38 9.11 12.83 -8.52
N THR A 39 8.78 11.66 -7.99
CA THR A 39 7.39 11.27 -7.70
C THR A 39 6.75 12.20 -6.66
N VAL A 40 7.45 12.50 -5.57
CA VAL A 40 6.93 13.38 -4.50
C VAL A 40 6.72 14.81 -5.01
N ILE A 41 7.65 15.34 -5.79
CA ILE A 41 7.54 16.69 -6.39
C ILE A 41 6.35 16.73 -7.37
N CYS A 42 6.23 15.75 -8.26
CA CYS A 42 5.12 15.66 -9.20
C CYS A 42 3.77 15.56 -8.48
N LEU A 43 3.70 14.78 -7.42
CA LEU A 43 2.50 14.67 -6.58
C LEU A 43 2.15 16.03 -5.94
N GLY A 44 3.14 16.75 -5.41
CA GLY A 44 2.93 18.09 -4.85
C GLY A 44 2.39 19.08 -5.89
N ILE A 45 2.97 19.11 -7.10
CA ILE A 45 2.49 19.93 -8.20
C ILE A 45 1.07 19.51 -8.63
N ALA A 46 0.80 18.20 -8.68
CA ALA A 46 -0.51 17.67 -9.02
C ALA A 46 -1.58 18.09 -7.99
N CYS A 47 -1.27 18.05 -6.70
CA CYS A 47 -2.18 18.51 -5.65
C CYS A 47 -2.47 20.02 -5.76
N LEU A 48 -1.44 20.85 -6.02
CA LEU A 48 -1.63 22.29 -6.22
C LEU A 48 -2.47 22.61 -7.48
N THR A 49 -2.24 21.91 -8.57
CA THR A 49 -3.06 22.06 -9.79
C THR A 49 -4.49 21.60 -9.57
N ALA A 50 -4.70 20.46 -8.92
CA ALA A 50 -6.02 19.97 -8.57
C ALA A 50 -6.76 20.94 -7.65
N PHE A 51 -6.07 21.51 -6.67
CA PHE A 51 -6.64 22.52 -5.76
C PHE A 51 -7.07 23.79 -6.50
N THR A 52 -6.23 24.32 -7.38
CA THR A 52 -6.58 25.51 -8.18
C THR A 52 -7.75 25.26 -9.13
N VAL A 53 -7.83 24.07 -9.74
CA VAL A 53 -8.97 23.67 -10.57
C VAL A 53 -10.23 23.48 -9.73
N ALA A 54 -10.12 22.91 -8.53
CA ALA A 54 -11.25 22.78 -7.61
C ALA A 54 -11.83 24.15 -7.24
N LEU A 55 -10.99 25.12 -6.85
CA LEU A 55 -11.44 26.48 -6.54
C LEU A 55 -12.15 27.16 -7.72
N LYS A 56 -11.61 27.00 -8.93
CA LYS A 56 -12.24 27.55 -10.15
C LYS A 56 -13.57 26.86 -10.48
N THR A 57 -13.68 25.56 -10.20
CA THR A 57 -14.91 24.80 -10.52
C THR A 57 -16.02 25.03 -9.51
N THR A 58 -15.67 25.28 -8.26
CA THR A 58 -16.61 25.57 -7.18
C THR A 58 -16.97 27.06 -7.10
N GLY A 59 -16.07 27.93 -7.55
CA GLY A 59 -16.22 29.39 -7.40
C GLY A 59 -16.00 29.92 -6.00
N GLU A 60 -15.55 29.05 -5.08
CA GLU A 60 -15.36 29.39 -3.67
C GLU A 60 -13.97 29.97 -3.39
N PRO A 61 -13.84 30.89 -2.44
CA PRO A 61 -12.55 31.47 -2.08
C PRO A 61 -11.66 30.44 -1.38
N ALA A 62 -10.34 30.54 -1.58
CA ALA A 62 -9.36 29.64 -0.98
C ALA A 62 -9.45 29.60 0.56
N SER A 63 -9.82 30.72 1.19
CA SER A 63 -10.03 30.80 2.65
C SER A 63 -11.12 29.84 3.14
N LEU A 64 -12.22 29.73 2.40
CA LEU A 64 -13.30 28.80 2.74
C LEU A 64 -12.88 27.34 2.57
N ALA A 65 -12.13 27.04 1.49
CA ALA A 65 -11.59 25.71 1.26
C ALA A 65 -10.64 25.28 2.39
N ILE A 66 -9.75 26.18 2.86
CA ILE A 66 -8.83 25.94 3.97
C ILE A 66 -9.60 25.74 5.29
N GLN A 67 -10.65 26.55 5.56
CA GLN A 67 -11.49 26.38 6.74
C GLN A 67 -12.25 25.05 6.73
N SER A 68 -12.80 24.66 5.58
CA SER A 68 -13.50 23.38 5.43
C SER A 68 -12.57 22.18 5.57
N SER A 69 -11.31 22.29 5.12
CA SER A 69 -10.32 21.23 5.26
C SER A 69 -9.88 21.01 6.71
N ARG A 70 -10.05 21.99 7.59
CA ARG A 70 -9.73 21.88 9.01
C ARG A 70 -10.50 20.74 9.70
N GLY A 71 -11.81 20.64 9.43
CA GLY A 71 -12.62 19.55 9.98
C GLY A 71 -12.19 18.17 9.48
N ILE A 72 -11.74 18.07 8.22
CA ILE A 72 -11.19 16.85 7.67
C ILE A 72 -9.85 16.51 8.31
N LEU A 73 -8.97 17.50 8.49
CA LEU A 73 -7.67 17.32 9.16
C LEU A 73 -7.84 16.89 10.62
N ASP A 74 -8.80 17.45 11.34
CA ASP A 74 -9.13 17.05 12.71
C ASP A 74 -9.64 15.59 12.76
N ALA A 75 -10.46 15.19 11.78
CA ALA A 75 -11.00 13.84 11.71
C ALA A 75 -9.94 12.78 11.36
N ILE A 76 -8.98 13.10 10.48
CA ILE A 76 -7.94 12.18 10.04
C ILE A 76 -6.58 12.42 10.72
N GLY A 77 -6.49 13.40 11.64
CA GLY A 77 -5.22 13.85 12.24
C GLY A 77 -4.38 12.72 12.83
N TRP A 78 -4.98 11.78 13.55
CA TRP A 78 -4.31 10.60 14.07
C TRP A 78 -3.85 9.62 12.95
N ALA A 79 -4.61 9.54 11.85
CA ALA A 79 -4.28 8.67 10.74
C ALA A 79 -3.04 9.13 9.96
N VAL A 80 -2.68 10.42 10.03
CA VAL A 80 -1.44 10.94 9.46
C VAL A 80 -0.21 10.42 10.20
N LEU A 81 -0.34 10.18 11.50
CA LEU A 81 0.75 9.61 12.32
C LEU A 81 0.92 8.10 12.09
N LEU A 82 -0.11 7.42 11.61
CA LEU A 82 -0.10 5.98 11.43
C LEU A 82 1.04 5.48 10.51
N PRO A 83 1.30 6.03 9.32
CA PRO A 83 2.41 5.61 8.48
C PRO A 83 3.77 5.78 9.16
N LEU A 84 3.96 6.86 9.93
CA LEU A 84 5.18 7.11 10.67
C LEU A 84 5.39 6.05 11.76
N LEU A 85 4.35 5.77 12.55
CA LEU A 85 4.39 4.74 13.60
C LEU A 85 4.65 3.35 13.02
N LEU A 86 4.03 3.03 11.88
CA LEU A 86 4.24 1.75 11.19
C LEU A 86 5.65 1.62 10.60
N ALA A 87 6.22 2.71 10.08
CA ALA A 87 7.61 2.73 9.63
C ALA A 87 8.57 2.50 10.81
N MET A 88 8.31 3.12 11.97
CA MET A 88 9.07 2.88 13.20
C MET A 88 8.95 1.43 13.66
N LEU A 89 7.74 0.86 13.64
CA LEU A 89 7.50 -0.54 13.98
C LEU A 89 8.28 -1.48 13.05
N GLY A 90 8.26 -1.22 11.73
CA GLY A 90 9.04 -1.97 10.76
C GLY A 90 10.54 -1.91 11.03
N ALA A 91 11.07 -0.74 11.39
CA ALA A 91 12.47 -0.57 11.77
C ALA A 91 12.82 -1.32 13.07
N MET A 92 11.90 -1.34 14.04
CA MET A 92 12.05 -2.12 15.28
C MET A 92 12.06 -3.62 14.99
N PHE A 93 11.17 -4.12 14.14
CA PHE A 93 11.13 -5.53 13.74
C PHE A 93 12.41 -5.97 13.04
N ASN A 94 12.95 -5.10 12.17
CA ASN A 94 14.23 -5.37 11.52
C ASN A 94 15.36 -5.47 12.55
N LYS A 95 15.48 -4.50 13.47
CA LYS A 95 16.49 -4.53 14.55
C LYS A 95 16.32 -5.71 15.52
N ALA A 96 15.09 -6.15 15.75
CA ALA A 96 14.79 -7.30 16.61
C ALA A 96 15.06 -8.65 15.92
N GLY A 97 15.43 -8.66 14.63
CA GLY A 97 15.71 -9.90 13.89
C GLY A 97 14.46 -10.74 13.63
N ILE A 98 13.25 -10.14 13.66
CA ILE A 98 12.01 -10.89 13.45
C ILE A 98 11.96 -11.50 12.04
N GLY A 99 12.51 -10.81 11.05
CA GLY A 99 12.63 -11.34 9.68
C GLY A 99 13.44 -12.63 9.64
N ASP A 100 14.60 -12.64 10.31
CA ASP A 100 15.46 -13.81 10.38
C ASP A 100 14.81 -14.98 11.11
N LEU A 101 14.09 -14.70 12.20
CA LEU A 101 13.34 -15.72 12.94
C LEU A 101 12.23 -16.35 12.08
N VAL A 102 11.47 -15.53 11.35
CA VAL A 102 10.44 -16.01 10.42
C VAL A 102 11.07 -16.84 9.31
N ALA A 103 12.18 -16.38 8.73
CA ALA A 103 12.94 -17.13 7.71
C ALA A 103 13.39 -18.48 8.23
N ASP A 104 13.98 -18.56 9.44
CA ASP A 104 14.46 -19.79 10.05
C ASP A 104 13.31 -20.79 10.32
N ILE A 105 12.19 -20.33 10.86
CA ILE A 105 11.02 -21.18 11.09
C ILE A 105 10.49 -21.74 9.76
N LEU A 106 10.36 -20.90 8.74
CA LEU A 106 9.76 -21.30 7.47
C LEU A 106 10.70 -22.20 6.64
N THR A 107 12.00 -21.95 6.67
CA THR A 107 12.99 -22.82 6.00
C THR A 107 13.09 -24.21 6.63
N ARG A 108 12.84 -24.33 7.93
CA ARG A 108 12.79 -25.62 8.63
C ARG A 108 11.50 -26.39 8.39
N THR A 109 10.39 -25.68 8.12
CA THR A 109 9.06 -26.32 8.03
C THR A 109 8.60 -26.52 6.59
N LEU A 110 9.08 -25.70 5.65
CA LEU A 110 8.63 -25.70 4.26
C LEU A 110 9.80 -25.93 3.29
N PRO A 111 9.58 -26.71 2.20
CA PRO A 111 10.57 -26.89 1.16
C PRO A 111 10.66 -25.66 0.23
N LEU A 112 11.25 -24.57 0.75
CA LEU A 112 11.34 -23.27 0.06
C LEU A 112 12.29 -23.29 -1.16
N GLN A 113 12.95 -24.42 -1.43
CA GLN A 113 13.72 -24.65 -2.68
C GLN A 113 12.79 -24.65 -3.91
N HIS A 114 11.51 -24.98 -3.74
CA HIS A 114 10.52 -24.88 -4.81
C HIS A 114 9.95 -23.47 -4.87
N VAL A 115 10.11 -22.83 -6.01
CA VAL A 115 9.64 -21.45 -6.27
C VAL A 115 8.19 -21.23 -5.86
N TRP A 116 7.29 -22.14 -6.25
CA TRP A 116 5.88 -22.04 -5.90
C TRP A 116 5.62 -22.08 -4.39
N VAL A 117 6.37 -22.90 -3.66
CA VAL A 117 6.24 -22.96 -2.19
C VAL A 117 6.72 -21.66 -1.57
N ALA A 118 7.79 -21.07 -2.05
CA ALA A 118 8.29 -19.78 -1.59
C ALA A 118 7.31 -18.65 -1.89
N VAL A 119 6.71 -18.61 -3.08
CA VAL A 119 5.68 -17.64 -3.47
C VAL A 119 4.44 -17.77 -2.58
N LEU A 120 3.96 -19.00 -2.36
CA LEU A 120 2.83 -19.27 -1.48
C LEU A 120 3.13 -18.86 -0.04
N ALA A 121 4.31 -19.22 0.49
CA ALA A 121 4.72 -18.86 1.84
C ALA A 121 4.79 -17.34 2.02
N TYR A 122 5.33 -16.62 1.04
CA TYR A 122 5.39 -15.17 1.06
C TYR A 122 3.99 -14.54 1.00
N GLY A 123 3.18 -14.90 0.01
CA GLY A 123 1.88 -14.28 -0.20
C GLY A 123 0.86 -14.64 0.88
N ILE A 124 0.75 -15.92 1.29
CA ILE A 124 -0.12 -16.33 2.39
C ILE A 124 0.38 -15.74 3.71
N GLY A 125 1.69 -15.70 3.91
CA GLY A 125 2.29 -15.03 5.07
C GLY A 125 1.92 -13.55 5.13
N MET A 126 1.99 -12.82 4.01
CA MET A 126 1.53 -11.43 3.92
C MET A 126 0.08 -11.28 4.35
N VAL A 127 -0.81 -12.16 3.89
CA VAL A 127 -2.24 -12.16 4.27
C VAL A 127 -2.41 -12.43 5.77
N LEU A 128 -1.82 -13.50 6.29
CA LEU A 128 -1.98 -13.91 7.69
C LEU A 128 -1.42 -12.87 8.66
N PHE A 129 -0.20 -12.36 8.41
CA PHE A 129 0.37 -11.31 9.23
C PHE A 129 -0.48 -10.04 9.19
N THR A 130 -0.99 -9.68 8.02
CA THR A 130 -1.90 -8.53 7.89
C THR A 130 -3.20 -8.75 8.66
N MET A 131 -3.76 -9.96 8.63
CA MET A 131 -4.98 -10.27 9.42
C MET A 131 -4.75 -10.13 10.91
N VAL A 132 -3.59 -10.55 11.41
CA VAL A 132 -3.22 -10.43 12.84
C VAL A 132 -2.94 -8.97 13.21
N MET A 133 -2.18 -8.25 12.38
CA MET A 133 -1.76 -6.87 12.67
C MET A 133 -2.78 -5.81 12.26
N GLY A 134 -3.78 -6.17 11.46
CA GLY A 134 -4.80 -5.25 10.94
C GLY A 134 -4.29 -4.30 9.85
N ASN A 135 -3.04 -4.43 9.40
CA ASN A 135 -2.43 -3.50 8.45
C ASN A 135 -1.32 -4.16 7.62
N ALA A 136 -1.41 -4.02 6.28
CA ALA A 136 -0.43 -4.57 5.35
C ALA A 136 0.95 -3.90 5.46
N PHE A 137 1.03 -2.62 5.81
CA PHE A 137 2.30 -1.90 6.00
C PHE A 137 3.12 -2.46 7.17
N ALA A 138 2.46 -2.97 8.21
CA ALA A 138 3.14 -3.60 9.33
C ALA A 138 3.62 -5.03 8.99
N ALA A 139 2.85 -5.77 8.21
CA ALA A 139 3.19 -7.11 7.75
C ALA A 139 4.34 -7.12 6.72
N PHE A 140 4.37 -6.11 5.87
CA PHE A 140 5.29 -6.03 4.72
C PHE A 140 6.77 -6.13 5.11
N PRO A 141 7.32 -5.35 6.06
CA PRO A 141 8.72 -5.47 6.44
C PRO A 141 9.07 -6.88 6.95
N VAL A 142 8.22 -7.48 7.75
CA VAL A 142 8.45 -8.81 8.33
C VAL A 142 8.55 -9.86 7.24
N MET A 143 7.58 -9.91 6.34
CA MET A 143 7.52 -10.92 5.29
C MET A 143 8.54 -10.67 4.18
N THR A 144 8.79 -9.41 3.84
CA THR A 144 9.77 -9.05 2.80
C THR A 144 11.19 -9.33 3.27
N LEU A 145 11.53 -9.01 4.52
CA LEU A 145 12.85 -9.30 5.09
C LEU A 145 13.00 -10.80 5.42
N GLY A 146 11.92 -11.47 5.86
CA GLY A 146 11.97 -12.87 6.22
C GLY A 146 11.99 -13.85 5.03
N ILE A 147 11.23 -13.57 3.99
CA ILE A 147 11.09 -14.47 2.83
C ILE A 147 11.41 -13.75 1.52
N GLY A 148 10.82 -12.56 1.31
CA GLY A 148 10.89 -11.88 0.02
C GLY A 148 12.32 -11.68 -0.46
N LEU A 149 13.15 -10.98 0.31
CA LEU A 149 14.52 -10.68 -0.08
C LEU A 149 15.46 -11.89 0.01
N PRO A 150 15.54 -12.65 1.12
CA PRO A 150 16.52 -13.72 1.22
C PRO A 150 16.20 -14.93 0.32
N ILE A 151 14.93 -15.28 0.17
CA ILE A 151 14.53 -16.50 -0.54
C ILE A 151 14.09 -16.20 -1.97
N LEU A 152 13.08 -15.34 -2.17
CA LEU A 152 12.59 -15.10 -3.53
C LEU A 152 13.60 -14.30 -4.37
N VAL A 153 14.16 -13.23 -3.84
CA VAL A 153 15.17 -12.45 -4.58
C VAL A 153 16.53 -13.14 -4.54
N GLY A 154 17.02 -13.53 -3.34
CA GLY A 154 18.37 -14.03 -3.16
C GLY A 154 18.61 -15.44 -3.71
N GLN A 155 17.68 -16.38 -3.52
CA GLN A 155 17.83 -17.77 -3.98
C GLN A 155 17.18 -18.04 -5.33
N HIS A 156 16.03 -17.42 -5.60
CA HIS A 156 15.27 -17.66 -6.83
C HIS A 156 15.44 -16.59 -7.90
N GLY A 157 16.13 -15.47 -7.58
CA GLY A 157 16.42 -14.40 -8.55
C GLY A 157 15.23 -13.50 -8.91
N ALA A 158 14.20 -13.45 -8.04
CA ALA A 158 13.02 -12.62 -8.28
C ALA A 158 13.37 -11.14 -8.42
N ASP A 159 12.64 -10.42 -9.28
CA ASP A 159 12.71 -8.95 -9.34
C ASP A 159 12.06 -8.36 -8.06
N PRO A 160 12.81 -7.60 -7.25
CA PRO A 160 12.29 -7.04 -6.01
C PRO A 160 11.17 -6.02 -6.22
N ALA A 161 11.10 -5.32 -7.36
CA ALA A 161 10.13 -4.26 -7.57
C ALA A 161 8.70 -4.82 -7.75
N PRO A 162 8.40 -5.72 -8.70
CA PRO A 162 7.08 -6.34 -8.80
C PRO A 162 6.77 -7.23 -7.58
N LEU A 163 7.75 -7.92 -6.99
CA LEU A 163 7.56 -8.70 -5.79
C LEU A 163 7.03 -7.85 -4.63
N ALA A 164 7.65 -6.71 -4.37
CA ALA A 164 7.23 -5.79 -3.32
C ALA A 164 5.83 -5.20 -3.60
N ALA A 165 5.58 -4.76 -4.84
CA ALA A 165 4.29 -4.16 -5.21
C ALA A 165 3.13 -5.15 -5.07
N ILE A 166 3.26 -6.36 -5.65
CA ILE A 166 2.20 -7.37 -5.62
C ILE A 166 2.10 -7.99 -4.21
N GLY A 167 3.22 -8.14 -3.51
CA GLY A 167 3.24 -8.57 -2.11
C GLY A 167 2.42 -7.64 -1.21
N MET A 168 2.57 -6.33 -1.38
CA MET A 168 1.77 -5.34 -0.66
C MET A 168 0.27 -5.46 -1.02
N LEU A 169 -0.08 -5.61 -2.31
CA LEU A 169 -1.46 -5.84 -2.75
C LEU A 169 -2.04 -7.12 -2.14
N THR A 170 -1.23 -8.18 -2.03
CA THR A 170 -1.63 -9.44 -1.38
C THR A 170 -1.91 -9.21 0.12
N GLY A 171 -1.07 -8.42 0.79
CA GLY A 171 -1.31 -8.00 2.16
C GLY A 171 -2.63 -7.24 2.33
N TYR A 172 -2.97 -6.34 1.41
CA TYR A 172 -4.26 -5.64 1.45
C TYR A 172 -5.45 -6.59 1.36
N CYS A 173 -5.35 -7.72 0.68
CA CYS A 173 -6.41 -8.73 0.72
C CYS A 173 -6.63 -9.24 2.16
N GLY A 174 -5.57 -9.30 2.98
CA GLY A 174 -5.66 -9.63 4.40
C GLY A 174 -6.46 -8.57 5.20
N THR A 175 -6.30 -7.28 4.88
CA THR A 175 -7.07 -6.22 5.56
C THR A 175 -8.57 -6.34 5.33
N LEU A 176 -8.98 -6.84 4.16
CA LEU A 176 -10.40 -7.05 3.83
C LEU A 176 -11.06 -8.17 4.64
N MET A 177 -10.25 -9.08 5.21
CA MET A 177 -10.74 -10.30 5.87
C MET A 177 -10.63 -10.25 7.40
N THR A 178 -10.20 -9.13 7.98
CA THR A 178 -9.97 -9.03 9.43
C THR A 178 -10.70 -7.86 10.08
N PRO A 179 -11.33 -8.06 11.25
CA PRO A 179 -11.90 -6.97 12.04
C PRO A 179 -10.81 -6.05 12.63
N MET A 180 -9.54 -6.51 12.70
CA MET A 180 -8.42 -5.71 13.19
C MET A 180 -8.17 -4.48 12.31
N ALA A 181 -8.52 -4.54 11.03
CA ALA A 181 -8.52 -3.39 10.12
C ALA A 181 -9.81 -2.55 10.31
N ALA A 182 -9.98 -1.98 11.50
CA ALA A 182 -11.21 -1.34 11.93
C ALA A 182 -11.70 -0.25 10.97
N ASN A 183 -10.78 0.56 10.42
CA ASN A 183 -11.13 1.64 9.49
C ASN A 183 -11.81 1.14 8.20
N PHE A 184 -11.48 -0.07 7.76
CA PHE A 184 -12.03 -0.66 6.54
C PHE A 184 -13.27 -1.51 6.78
N ASN A 185 -13.40 -2.09 7.98
CA ASN A 185 -14.38 -3.12 8.24
C ASN A 185 -15.41 -2.73 9.31
N ILE A 186 -14.97 -2.09 10.41
CA ILE A 186 -15.87 -1.74 11.52
C ILE A 186 -16.50 -0.37 11.33
N VAL A 187 -15.71 0.61 10.89
CA VAL A 187 -16.23 1.97 10.65
C VAL A 187 -17.35 2.00 9.61
N PRO A 188 -17.25 1.32 8.45
CA PRO A 188 -18.37 1.23 7.51
C PRO A 188 -19.61 0.57 8.09
N VAL A 189 -19.47 -0.46 8.94
CA VAL A 189 -20.60 -1.09 9.64
C VAL A 189 -21.33 -0.09 10.50
N ALA A 190 -20.57 0.72 11.27
CA ALA A 190 -21.16 1.76 12.13
C ALA A 190 -21.81 2.88 11.33
N LEU A 191 -21.18 3.34 10.23
CA LEU A 191 -21.72 4.40 9.37
C LEU A 191 -22.99 3.99 8.61
N LEU A 192 -23.11 2.70 8.26
CA LEU A 192 -24.25 2.13 7.55
C LEU A 192 -25.30 1.56 8.52
N GLU A 193 -25.09 1.69 9.83
CA GLU A 193 -25.99 1.20 10.88
C GLU A 193 -26.34 -0.29 10.70
N LEU A 194 -25.38 -1.10 10.27
CA LEU A 194 -25.59 -2.52 10.03
C LEU A 194 -25.69 -3.28 11.36
N THR A 195 -26.65 -4.19 11.46
CA THR A 195 -26.85 -5.04 12.65
C THR A 195 -25.79 -6.11 12.80
N ASP A 196 -25.24 -6.60 11.68
CA ASP A 196 -24.16 -7.58 11.68
C ASP A 196 -22.79 -6.86 11.59
N GLN A 197 -22.01 -6.93 12.66
CA GLN A 197 -20.68 -6.32 12.75
C GLN A 197 -19.68 -6.88 11.73
N ASN A 198 -19.90 -8.10 11.23
CA ASN A 198 -19.04 -8.74 10.25
C ASN A 198 -19.60 -8.68 8.81
N ALA A 199 -20.69 -7.95 8.58
CA ALA A 199 -21.34 -7.89 7.27
C ALA A 199 -20.39 -7.45 6.15
N VAL A 200 -19.57 -6.42 6.42
CA VAL A 200 -18.60 -5.88 5.46
C VAL A 200 -17.51 -6.91 5.17
N ILE A 201 -16.93 -7.53 6.20
CA ILE A 201 -15.90 -8.58 6.02
C ILE A 201 -16.47 -9.74 5.20
N ARG A 202 -17.67 -10.20 5.52
CA ARG A 202 -18.32 -11.32 4.84
C ARG A 202 -18.54 -11.03 3.34
N ALA A 203 -18.93 -9.80 3.01
CA ALA A 203 -19.07 -9.38 1.62
C ALA A 203 -17.71 -9.32 0.90
N GLN A 204 -16.66 -8.86 1.59
CA GLN A 204 -15.34 -8.66 1.00
C GLN A 204 -14.52 -9.96 0.84
N VAL A 205 -14.71 -10.95 1.70
CA VAL A 205 -14.01 -12.25 1.63
C VAL A 205 -14.19 -12.90 0.26
N MET A 206 -15.39 -12.82 -0.32
CA MET A 206 -15.69 -13.41 -1.63
C MET A 206 -14.87 -12.80 -2.77
N THR A 207 -14.43 -11.55 -2.64
CA THR A 207 -13.54 -10.88 -3.60
C THR A 207 -12.07 -11.01 -3.21
N ALA A 208 -11.76 -11.04 -1.92
CA ALA A 208 -10.40 -11.15 -1.42
C ALA A 208 -9.74 -12.49 -1.81
N LEU A 209 -10.46 -13.60 -1.69
CA LEU A 209 -9.91 -14.92 -2.01
C LEU A 209 -9.47 -15.07 -3.48
N PRO A 210 -10.29 -14.73 -4.50
CA PRO A 210 -9.83 -14.73 -5.88
C PRO A 210 -8.67 -13.77 -6.15
N LEU A 211 -8.66 -12.60 -5.50
CA LEU A 211 -7.57 -11.64 -5.63
C LEU A 211 -6.25 -12.18 -5.06
N ILE A 212 -6.30 -12.91 -3.93
CA ILE A 212 -5.10 -13.57 -3.38
C ILE A 212 -4.57 -14.58 -4.41
N ALA A 213 -5.42 -15.43 -4.96
CA ALA A 213 -5.01 -16.39 -5.96
C ALA A 213 -4.40 -15.71 -7.20
N CYS A 214 -5.05 -14.64 -7.68
CA CYS A 214 -4.53 -13.85 -8.81
C CYS A 214 -3.16 -13.23 -8.48
N ASN A 215 -3.01 -12.62 -7.30
CA ASN A 215 -1.75 -12.02 -6.89
C ASN A 215 -0.62 -13.04 -6.74
N LEU A 216 -0.89 -14.24 -6.24
CA LEU A 216 0.10 -15.32 -6.17
C LEU A 216 0.58 -15.74 -7.57
N VAL A 217 -0.33 -15.85 -8.53
CA VAL A 217 0.02 -16.11 -9.93
C VAL A 217 0.81 -14.95 -10.53
N LEU A 218 0.43 -13.71 -10.24
CA LEU A 218 1.13 -12.52 -10.71
C LEU A 218 2.54 -12.39 -10.12
N ILE A 219 2.73 -12.71 -8.82
CA ILE A 219 4.07 -12.76 -8.23
C ILE A 219 4.94 -13.75 -9.01
N TYR A 220 4.41 -14.94 -9.28
CA TYR A 220 5.15 -15.94 -10.03
C TYR A 220 5.49 -15.50 -11.46
N TRP A 221 4.57 -14.84 -12.15
CA TRP A 221 4.73 -14.46 -13.55
C TRP A 221 5.55 -13.19 -13.77
N LEU A 222 5.45 -12.21 -12.88
CA LEU A 222 6.04 -10.90 -13.07
C LEU A 222 7.31 -10.68 -12.24
N ALA A 223 7.48 -11.41 -11.13
CA ALA A 223 8.64 -11.27 -10.29
C ALA A 223 9.68 -12.37 -10.53
N MET A 224 9.24 -13.55 -10.99
CA MET A 224 10.12 -14.71 -11.27
C MET A 224 10.50 -14.78 -12.73
#